data_25728b0fb727f8777bb40f96cafb55e0
#
_entry.id   25728b0fb727f8777bb40f96cafb55e0
#
_cell.length_a   1.000
_cell.length_b   1.000
_cell.length_c   1.000
_cell.angle_alpha   90.00
_cell.angle_beta   90.00
_cell.angle_gamma   90.00
#
_symmetry.space_group_name_H-M   'P 1'
#
loop_
_entity.id
_entity.type
_entity.pdbx_description
1 polymer ?
#
loop_
_entity_poly.entity_id
_entity_poly.type
_entity_poly.pdbx_seq_one_letter_code
_entity_poly.pdbx_strand_id
1 'polypeptide(L)'
;MLQENARVSQADMARAVGLAPSAILERLRKLEGRGVVQGYAALVAPRSVDLGQLAFVAVRVSGTGEQEESAGARLAAVPEVLEVHHVAGEDCYLLKVRTSDAQHLGTLLRQRLGRIPGVVSTRTTVVLETVKETVRLPLGPSTRQGDGGADDARAATAVAR
;
A
#
# COMPACT_ATOMS: atom_id res chain seq x y z
N MET A 1 18.50 -4.54 -2.85
CA MET A 1 19.30 -3.33 -2.55
C MET A 1 18.44 -2.16 -2.10
N LEU A 2 17.66 -1.46 -2.96
CA LEU A 2 16.86 -0.28 -2.56
C LEU A 2 15.85 -0.57 -1.46
N GLN A 3 15.17 -1.71 -1.47
CA GLN A 3 14.26 -2.12 -0.40
C GLN A 3 14.96 -2.36 0.96
N GLU A 4 16.26 -2.62 0.96
CA GLU A 4 17.05 -2.84 2.18
C GLU A 4 17.64 -1.55 2.70
N ASN A 5 18.13 -0.70 1.79
CA ASN A 5 18.72 0.59 2.10
C ASN A 5 18.43 1.60 0.99
N ALA A 6 17.43 2.46 1.21
CA ALA A 6 17.07 3.54 0.30
C ALA A 6 18.17 4.63 0.18
N ARG A 7 19.16 4.65 1.09
CA ARG A 7 20.29 5.59 1.11
C ARG A 7 21.56 5.04 0.45
N VAL A 8 21.50 3.86 -0.18
CA VAL A 8 22.63 3.28 -0.89
C VAL A 8 23.09 4.22 -2.02
N SER A 9 24.40 4.46 -2.12
CA SER A 9 24.93 5.35 -3.16
C SER A 9 24.84 4.72 -4.55
N GLN A 10 24.75 5.57 -5.58
CA GLN A 10 24.77 5.10 -6.98
C GLN A 10 26.07 4.34 -7.30
N ALA A 11 27.19 4.76 -6.72
CA ALA A 11 28.48 4.09 -6.88
C ALA A 11 28.48 2.68 -6.29
N ASP A 12 27.87 2.50 -5.11
CA ASP A 12 27.76 1.18 -4.48
C ASP A 12 26.82 0.26 -5.24
N MET A 13 25.70 0.80 -5.72
CA MET A 13 24.80 0.06 -6.61
C MET A 13 25.49 -0.36 -7.91
N ALA A 14 26.22 0.56 -8.53
CA ALA A 14 26.98 0.29 -9.76
C ALA A 14 27.99 -0.85 -9.57
N ARG A 15 28.74 -0.79 -8.48
CA ARG A 15 29.72 -1.82 -8.10
C ARG A 15 29.03 -3.17 -7.85
N ALA A 16 27.91 -3.18 -7.14
CA ALA A 16 27.19 -4.41 -6.82
C ALA A 16 26.57 -5.13 -8.02
N VAL A 17 26.19 -4.39 -9.06
CA VAL A 17 25.55 -4.96 -10.26
C VAL A 17 26.47 -4.96 -11.49
N GLY A 18 27.72 -4.52 -11.36
CA GLY A 18 28.71 -4.52 -12.45
C GLY A 18 28.40 -3.54 -13.58
N LEU A 19 27.87 -2.34 -13.27
CA LEU A 19 27.48 -1.32 -14.23
C LEU A 19 28.18 0.01 -13.95
N ALA A 20 28.19 0.91 -14.95
CA ALA A 20 28.62 2.29 -14.74
C ALA A 20 27.60 3.09 -13.91
N PRO A 21 28.03 4.06 -13.08
CA PRO A 21 27.12 4.89 -12.28
C PRO A 21 26.04 5.62 -13.13
N SER A 22 26.38 6.08 -14.33
CA SER A 22 25.42 6.69 -15.25
C SER A 22 24.30 5.74 -15.69
N ALA A 23 24.64 4.46 -15.93
CA ALA A 23 23.66 3.43 -16.25
C ALA A 23 22.73 3.11 -15.06
N ILE A 24 23.23 3.19 -13.81
CA ILE A 24 22.41 3.07 -12.61
C ILE A 24 21.43 4.22 -12.53
N LEU A 25 21.89 5.46 -12.71
CA LEU A 25 21.01 6.64 -12.68
C LEU A 25 19.87 6.54 -13.71
N GLU A 26 20.18 6.13 -14.93
CA GLU A 26 19.19 5.94 -15.99
C GLU A 26 18.16 4.85 -15.61
N ARG A 27 18.62 3.72 -15.06
CA ARG A 27 17.75 2.63 -14.61
C ARG A 27 16.84 3.05 -13.46
N LEU A 28 17.36 3.81 -12.49
CA LEU A 28 16.55 4.35 -11.39
C LEU A 28 15.45 5.26 -11.92
N ARG A 29 15.79 6.22 -12.77
CA ARG A 29 14.81 7.11 -13.42
C ARG A 29 13.72 6.33 -14.17
N LYS A 30 14.09 5.27 -14.87
CA LYS A 30 13.11 4.39 -15.55
C LYS A 30 12.20 3.66 -14.56
N LEU A 31 12.72 3.17 -13.43
CA LEU A 31 11.93 2.49 -12.40
C LEU A 31 10.97 3.47 -11.70
N GLU A 32 11.44 4.67 -11.39
CA GLU A 32 10.64 5.75 -10.81
C GLU A 32 9.56 6.23 -11.81
N GLY A 33 9.95 6.53 -13.05
CA GLY A 33 9.01 6.99 -14.09
C GLY A 33 7.95 5.95 -14.48
N ARG A 34 8.21 4.65 -14.27
CA ARG A 34 7.24 3.56 -14.45
C ARG A 34 6.43 3.24 -13.21
N GLY A 35 6.64 3.96 -12.10
CA GLY A 35 5.98 3.70 -10.83
C GLY A 35 6.37 2.38 -10.14
N VAL A 36 7.44 1.71 -10.58
CA VAL A 36 7.96 0.51 -9.91
C VAL A 36 8.60 0.88 -8.58
N VAL A 37 9.33 1.99 -8.54
CA VAL A 37 9.75 2.65 -7.31
C VAL A 37 8.80 3.82 -7.09
N GLN A 38 7.94 3.70 -6.08
CA GLN A 38 6.91 4.70 -5.79
C GLN A 38 7.42 5.85 -4.92
N GLY A 39 8.56 5.68 -4.28
CA GLY A 39 9.16 6.69 -3.43
C GLY A 39 10.17 6.11 -2.44
N TYR A 40 10.68 6.99 -1.59
CA TYR A 40 11.64 6.66 -0.53
C TYR A 40 11.11 7.25 0.77
N ALA A 41 11.00 6.43 1.82
CA ALA A 41 10.50 6.86 3.11
C ALA A 41 11.41 6.37 4.24
N ALA A 42 11.51 7.16 5.30
CA ALA A 42 12.08 6.71 6.55
C ALA A 42 11.07 5.81 7.29
N LEU A 43 11.51 4.68 7.79
CA LEU A 43 10.72 3.85 8.68
C LEU A 43 10.87 4.39 10.09
N VAL A 44 9.78 4.90 10.66
CA VAL A 44 9.74 5.46 12.01
C VAL A 44 9.13 4.44 12.96
N ALA A 45 9.73 4.25 14.14
CA ALA A 45 9.17 3.39 15.18
C ALA A 45 7.90 4.04 15.75
N PRO A 46 6.71 3.44 15.59
CA PRO A 46 5.46 4.11 15.95
C PRO A 46 5.36 4.48 17.43
N ARG A 47 5.91 3.67 18.32
CA ARG A 47 5.95 3.95 19.78
C ARG A 47 6.77 5.18 20.12
N SER A 48 7.77 5.53 19.31
CA SER A 48 8.63 6.71 19.53
C SER A 48 7.97 8.03 19.14
N VAL A 49 6.80 7.97 18.50
CA VAL A 49 6.00 9.12 18.08
C VAL A 49 4.57 9.02 18.59
N ASP A 50 4.38 8.32 19.71
CA ASP A 50 3.09 8.13 20.40
C ASP A 50 1.98 7.53 19.54
N LEU A 51 2.30 6.68 18.55
CA LEU A 51 1.36 5.96 17.70
C LEU A 51 1.46 4.44 17.91
N GLY A 52 1.62 4.03 19.16
CA GLY A 52 1.88 2.64 19.53
C GLY A 52 0.70 1.68 19.36
N GLN A 53 -0.54 2.19 19.42
CA GLN A 53 -1.74 1.37 19.31
C GLN A 53 -2.04 1.08 17.84
N LEU A 54 -1.92 -0.19 17.44
CA LEU A 54 -2.31 -0.67 16.11
C LEU A 54 -3.67 -1.37 16.17
N ALA A 55 -4.55 -1.10 15.21
CA ALA A 55 -5.79 -1.83 15.03
C ALA A 55 -6.12 -2.03 13.55
N PHE A 56 -6.88 -3.08 13.25
CA PHE A 56 -7.54 -3.27 11.96
C PHE A 56 -9.03 -3.00 12.12
N VAL A 57 -9.58 -2.20 11.22
CA VAL A 57 -10.99 -1.80 11.25
C VAL A 57 -11.64 -2.24 9.95
N ALA A 58 -12.54 -3.21 10.06
CA ALA A 58 -13.43 -3.58 8.97
C ALA A 58 -14.60 -2.59 8.93
N VAL A 59 -14.87 -2.02 7.77
CA VAL A 59 -15.91 -0.99 7.58
C VAL A 59 -16.90 -1.47 6.55
N ARG A 60 -18.18 -1.46 6.92
CA ARG A 60 -19.28 -1.71 6.01
C ARG A 60 -19.88 -0.37 5.60
N VAL A 61 -20.06 -0.19 4.28
CA VAL A 61 -20.71 0.98 3.70
C VAL A 61 -22.03 0.59 3.05
N SER A 62 -22.98 1.53 3.00
CA SER A 62 -24.21 1.41 2.23
C SER A 62 -24.02 2.03 0.86
N GLY A 63 -24.72 1.48 -0.13
CA GLY A 63 -24.63 1.92 -1.52
C GLY A 63 -23.69 1.07 -2.36
N THR A 64 -23.62 1.39 -3.64
CA THR A 64 -22.80 0.70 -4.64
C THR A 64 -22.17 1.73 -5.57
N GLY A 65 -21.08 1.37 -6.24
CA GLY A 65 -20.42 2.21 -7.24
C GLY A 65 -19.87 3.51 -6.65
N GLU A 66 -20.21 4.66 -7.24
CA GLU A 66 -19.65 5.97 -6.88
C GLU A 66 -19.78 6.32 -5.39
N GLN A 67 -20.86 5.90 -4.73
CA GLN A 67 -21.07 6.17 -3.29
C GLN A 67 -20.07 5.39 -2.44
N GLU A 68 -19.80 4.15 -2.80
CA GLU A 68 -18.82 3.29 -2.14
C GLU A 68 -17.39 3.82 -2.36
N GLU A 69 -17.03 4.17 -3.59
CA GLU A 69 -15.74 4.77 -3.92
C GLU A 69 -15.51 6.10 -3.18
N SER A 70 -16.54 6.94 -3.08
CA SER A 70 -16.50 8.18 -2.30
C SER A 70 -16.25 7.92 -0.81
N ALA A 71 -16.83 6.87 -0.23
CA ALA A 71 -16.57 6.49 1.15
C ALA A 71 -15.11 6.02 1.32
N GLY A 72 -14.58 5.20 0.41
CA GLY A 72 -13.19 4.77 0.39
C GLY A 72 -12.20 5.93 0.36
N ALA A 73 -12.43 6.91 -0.50
CA ALA A 73 -11.59 8.12 -0.58
C ALA A 73 -11.60 8.94 0.72
N ARG A 74 -12.77 9.06 1.36
CA ARG A 74 -12.90 9.76 2.66
C ARG A 74 -12.23 9.00 3.80
N LEU A 75 -12.29 7.67 3.81
CA LEU A 75 -11.57 6.83 4.75
C LEU A 75 -10.06 7.02 4.59
N ALA A 76 -9.56 7.06 3.36
CA ALA A 76 -8.15 7.27 3.06
C ALA A 76 -7.64 8.69 3.42
N ALA A 77 -8.52 9.67 3.52
CA ALA A 77 -8.17 11.04 3.93
C ALA A 77 -8.00 11.21 5.45
N VAL A 78 -8.30 10.19 6.25
CA VAL A 78 -8.15 10.24 7.72
C VAL A 78 -6.69 9.99 8.09
N PRO A 79 -6.00 10.91 8.79
CA PRO A 79 -4.55 10.80 9.04
C PRO A 79 -4.12 9.55 9.82
N GLU A 80 -4.95 9.06 10.73
CA GLU A 80 -4.69 7.87 11.53
C GLU A 80 -4.85 6.57 10.74
N VAL A 81 -5.41 6.64 9.51
CA VAL A 81 -5.58 5.51 8.59
C VAL A 81 -4.35 5.41 7.70
N LEU A 82 -3.61 4.33 7.84
CA LEU A 82 -2.37 4.09 7.10
C LEU A 82 -2.58 3.30 5.81
N GLU A 83 -3.60 2.43 5.80
CA GLU A 83 -3.95 1.58 4.66
C GLU A 83 -5.47 1.48 4.55
N VAL A 84 -5.97 1.49 3.32
CA VAL A 84 -7.38 1.27 2.99
C VAL A 84 -7.42 0.24 1.87
N HIS A 85 -8.02 -0.91 2.15
CA HIS A 85 -8.20 -1.98 1.18
C HIS A 85 -9.68 -2.21 0.93
N HIS A 86 -10.13 -2.15 -0.33
CA HIS A 86 -11.44 -2.64 -0.72
C HIS A 86 -11.37 -4.16 -0.76
N VAL A 87 -12.23 -4.83 -0.02
CA VAL A 87 -12.20 -6.28 0.17
C VAL A 87 -13.52 -6.92 -0.26
N ALA A 88 -13.45 -8.14 -0.75
CA ALA A 88 -14.65 -8.93 -1.02
C ALA A 88 -15.22 -9.48 0.30
N GLY A 89 -16.54 -9.44 0.47
CA GLY A 89 -17.24 -9.96 1.65
C GLY A 89 -18.31 -9.00 2.17
N GLU A 90 -18.76 -9.21 3.41
CA GLU A 90 -19.77 -8.35 4.04
C GLU A 90 -19.25 -6.97 4.41
N ASP A 91 -17.97 -6.87 4.73
CA ASP A 91 -17.29 -5.61 5.01
C ASP A 91 -16.64 -5.11 3.71
N CYS A 92 -16.95 -3.87 3.28
CA CYS A 92 -16.44 -3.34 2.02
C CYS A 92 -14.96 -2.93 2.11
N TYR A 93 -14.52 -2.43 3.27
CA TYR A 93 -13.15 -1.93 3.46
C TYR A 93 -12.49 -2.53 4.70
N LEU A 94 -11.20 -2.81 4.58
CA LEU A 94 -10.32 -3.13 5.68
C LEU A 94 -9.29 -2.02 5.82
N LEU A 95 -9.23 -1.41 7.01
CA LEU A 95 -8.32 -0.33 7.33
C LEU A 95 -7.25 -0.81 8.29
N LYS A 96 -6.03 -0.30 8.13
CA LYS A 96 -4.98 -0.34 9.13
C LYS A 96 -4.86 1.04 9.77
N VAL A 97 -5.06 1.13 11.07
CA VAL A 97 -5.06 2.40 11.81
C VAL A 97 -4.04 2.38 12.94
N ARG A 98 -3.43 3.55 13.22
CA ARG A 98 -2.57 3.74 14.38
C ARG A 98 -3.05 4.93 15.20
N THR A 99 -3.06 4.75 16.52
CA THR A 99 -3.45 5.77 17.51
C THR A 99 -2.50 5.73 18.71
N SER A 100 -2.57 6.72 19.57
CA SER A 100 -1.78 6.76 20.80
C SER A 100 -2.18 5.65 21.78
N ASP A 101 -3.49 5.47 21.95
CA ASP A 101 -4.10 4.60 22.94
C ASP A 101 -5.53 4.18 22.56
N ALA A 102 -6.17 3.42 23.42
CA ALA A 102 -7.55 2.92 23.22
C ALA A 102 -8.60 4.05 23.26
N GLN A 103 -8.36 5.14 24.01
CA GLN A 103 -9.28 6.28 24.09
C GLN A 103 -9.27 7.05 22.77
N HIS A 104 -8.08 7.30 22.20
CA HIS A 104 -7.92 7.90 20.88
C HIS A 104 -8.54 7.03 19.80
N LEU A 105 -8.32 5.70 19.85
CA LEU A 105 -8.97 4.75 18.94
C LEU A 105 -10.49 4.86 19.01
N GLY A 106 -11.07 4.85 20.21
CA GLY A 106 -12.51 5.02 20.38
C GLY A 106 -13.05 6.34 19.84
N THR A 107 -12.26 7.42 19.95
CA THR A 107 -12.60 8.74 19.38
C THR A 107 -12.55 8.71 17.85
N LEU A 108 -11.50 8.12 17.26
CA LEU A 108 -11.36 7.92 15.83
C LEU A 108 -12.57 7.18 15.26
N LEU A 109 -12.94 6.05 15.87
CA LEU A 109 -14.07 5.22 15.42
C LEU A 109 -15.40 5.98 15.43
N ARG A 110 -15.72 6.66 16.55
CA ARG A 110 -17.02 7.33 16.72
C ARG A 110 -17.11 8.68 16.00
N GLN A 111 -16.04 9.49 16.07
CA GLN A 111 -16.13 10.89 15.65
C GLN A 111 -15.62 11.13 14.23
N ARG A 112 -14.80 10.23 13.69
CA ARG A 112 -14.24 10.34 12.34
C ARG A 112 -14.82 9.28 11.43
N LEU A 113 -14.48 8.00 11.62
CA LEU A 113 -14.90 6.94 10.70
C LEU A 113 -16.41 6.77 10.67
N GLY A 114 -17.07 6.73 11.84
CA GLY A 114 -18.53 6.57 11.93
C GLY A 114 -19.35 7.76 11.46
N ARG A 115 -18.72 8.92 11.19
CA ARG A 115 -19.39 10.10 10.61
C ARG A 115 -19.21 10.24 9.11
N ILE A 116 -18.44 9.35 8.49
CA ILE A 116 -18.28 9.36 7.03
C ILE A 116 -19.59 8.92 6.40
N PRO A 117 -20.17 9.73 5.50
CA PRO A 117 -21.39 9.37 4.80
C PRO A 117 -21.25 8.02 4.09
N GLY A 118 -22.25 7.16 4.27
CA GLY A 118 -22.24 5.81 3.75
C GLY A 118 -21.70 4.75 4.73
N VAL A 119 -20.92 5.10 5.74
CA VAL A 119 -20.47 4.14 6.74
C VAL A 119 -21.66 3.70 7.62
N VAL A 120 -21.93 2.40 7.60
CA VAL A 120 -23.03 1.76 8.35
C VAL A 120 -22.54 1.17 9.66
N SER A 121 -21.41 0.48 9.63
CA SER A 121 -20.84 -0.15 10.82
C SER A 121 -19.33 -0.31 10.69
N THR A 122 -18.67 -0.42 11.85
CA THR A 122 -17.26 -0.74 11.97
C THR A 122 -17.07 -1.90 12.92
N ARG A 123 -16.15 -2.80 12.58
CA ARG A 123 -15.70 -3.90 13.44
C ARG A 123 -14.20 -3.77 13.64
N THR A 124 -13.76 -3.60 14.87
CA THR A 124 -12.36 -3.29 15.20
C THR A 124 -11.68 -4.48 15.84
N THR A 125 -10.52 -4.84 15.33
CA THR A 125 -9.59 -5.81 15.91
C THR A 125 -8.36 -5.09 16.40
N VAL A 126 -8.15 -5.03 17.71
CA VAL A 126 -6.97 -4.42 18.33
C VAL A 126 -5.82 -5.42 18.27
N VAL A 127 -4.65 -4.96 17.80
CA VAL A 127 -3.43 -5.77 17.74
C VAL A 127 -2.77 -5.75 19.12
N LEU A 128 -2.60 -6.92 19.71
CA LEU A 128 -1.91 -7.07 21.00
C LEU A 128 -0.40 -7.08 20.80
N GLU A 129 0.07 -7.78 19.75
CA GLU A 129 1.49 -7.90 19.41
C GLU A 129 1.67 -7.96 17.89
N THR A 130 2.68 -7.28 17.39
CA THR A 130 3.10 -7.36 15.99
C THR A 130 4.32 -8.26 15.90
N VAL A 131 4.14 -9.49 15.45
CA VAL A 131 5.23 -10.47 15.26
C VAL A 131 6.09 -10.10 14.04
N LYS A 132 5.47 -9.59 12.98
CA LYS A 132 6.17 -9.14 11.77
C LYS A 132 5.38 -8.04 11.06
N GLU A 133 6.06 -6.97 10.73
CA GLU A 133 5.57 -5.91 9.86
C GLU A 133 6.69 -5.51 8.90
N THR A 134 6.41 -5.48 7.60
CA THR A 134 7.40 -5.10 6.59
C THR A 134 6.72 -4.57 5.34
N VAL A 135 7.32 -3.56 4.74
CA VAL A 135 6.95 -3.04 3.40
C VAL A 135 7.79 -3.65 2.28
N ARG A 136 8.74 -4.54 2.63
CA ARG A 136 9.63 -5.18 1.66
C ARG A 136 8.91 -6.30 0.94
N LEU A 137 8.85 -6.21 -0.38
CA LEU A 137 8.32 -7.27 -1.23
C LEU A 137 9.34 -8.41 -1.39
N PRO A 138 8.95 -9.68 -1.38
CA PRO A 138 9.82 -10.82 -1.59
C PRO A 138 10.16 -10.94 -3.09
N LEU A 139 11.06 -10.09 -3.58
CA LEU A 139 11.55 -10.17 -4.94
C LEU A 139 12.48 -11.38 -5.04
N GLY A 140 12.05 -12.42 -5.76
CA GLY A 140 12.88 -13.60 -6.07
C GLY A 140 14.09 -13.25 -6.93
N PRO A 141 15.05 -14.17 -7.10
CA PRO A 141 16.12 -14.00 -8.07
C PRO A 141 15.48 -13.76 -9.45
N SER A 142 15.91 -12.68 -10.12
CA SER A 142 15.40 -12.31 -11.43
C SER A 142 15.69 -13.46 -12.43
N THR A 143 14.73 -14.34 -12.64
CA THR A 143 14.68 -15.18 -13.81
C THR A 143 14.45 -14.23 -14.99
N ARG A 144 15.53 -13.85 -15.66
CA ARG A 144 15.46 -13.28 -17.00
C ARG A 144 14.94 -14.37 -17.92
N GLN A 145 13.63 -14.53 -18.02
CA GLN A 145 13.04 -15.14 -19.19
C GLN A 145 13.07 -14.06 -20.27
N GLY A 146 13.95 -14.29 -21.25
CA GLY A 146 13.97 -13.50 -22.47
C GLY A 146 12.66 -13.75 -23.20
N ASP A 147 11.72 -12.83 -23.09
CA ASP A 147 10.63 -12.72 -24.05
C ASP A 147 11.16 -12.01 -25.29
N GLY A 148 11.68 -12.85 -26.19
CA GLY A 148 11.72 -12.55 -27.61
C GLY A 148 10.27 -12.53 -28.10
N GLY A 149 9.88 -11.44 -28.75
CA GLY A 149 8.54 -11.17 -29.25
C GLY A 149 7.96 -12.30 -30.12
N ALA A 150 6.70 -12.56 -29.86
CA ALA A 150 5.66 -13.02 -30.81
C ALA A 150 4.40 -13.30 -29.98
N ASP A 151 3.45 -12.41 -29.97
CA ASP A 151 2.03 -12.72 -30.17
C ASP A 151 1.15 -11.46 -29.99
N ASP A 152 1.27 -10.58 -30.98
CA ASP A 152 0.31 -9.46 -31.13
C ASP A 152 -0.52 -9.68 -32.40
N ALA A 153 -1.15 -10.84 -32.52
CA ALA A 153 -2.02 -11.15 -33.65
C ALA A 153 -3.08 -12.21 -33.32
N ARG A 154 -3.88 -12.05 -32.26
CA ARG A 154 -5.12 -12.87 -32.09
C ARG A 154 -6.12 -12.25 -31.10
N ALA A 155 -6.54 -11.03 -31.35
CA ALA A 155 -7.70 -10.45 -30.65
C ALA A 155 -8.53 -9.54 -31.56
N ALA A 156 -8.75 -9.97 -32.81
CA ALA A 156 -9.66 -9.26 -33.72
C ALA A 156 -10.41 -10.25 -34.61
N THR A 157 -11.20 -11.17 -34.06
CA THR A 157 -12.27 -11.83 -34.77
C THR A 157 -13.13 -12.69 -33.83
N ALA A 158 -14.04 -12.08 -33.08
CA ALA A 158 -15.19 -12.76 -32.47
C ALA A 158 -16.25 -11.76 -31.98
N VAL A 159 -16.73 -10.87 -32.88
CA VAL A 159 -18.04 -10.21 -32.72
C VAL A 159 -18.68 -10.18 -34.09
N ALA A 160 -19.34 -11.28 -34.50
CA ALA A 160 -20.42 -11.33 -35.47
C ALA A 160 -20.92 -12.78 -35.57
N ARG A 161 -21.87 -13.17 -34.70
CA ARG A 161 -23.05 -14.01 -35.06
C ARG A 161 -23.95 -14.08 -33.85
#